data_0d038e698942fae8f563101f3c0403a5
#
_entry.id   0d038e698942fae8f563101f3c0403a5
#
_cell.length_a   1.000
_cell.length_b   1.000
_cell.length_c   1.000
_cell.angle_alpha   90.00
_cell.angle_beta   90.00
_cell.angle_gamma   90.00
#
_symmetry.space_group_name_H-M   'P 1'
#
loop_
_entity.id
_entity.type
_entity.pdbx_description
1 polymer ?
#
loop_
_entity_poly.entity_id
_entity_poly.type
_entity_poly.pdbx_seq_one_letter_code
_entity_poly.pdbx_strand_id
1 'polypeptide(L)'
;SFSKGSQKITDLYDQIEYFIKNYPQDKNILTFGVAGDHDFSALKRASLDFIEICNNHRHDIIIGGYNNAYIDIKNDKIHLFHYILGGEMYSTEAPIILCGHKHKYLTKMKGNSLQIALPTLSNVNQQMPSALELDVSFSKGYISSAVIKHLYFGTQDFVLSESSFDLLKGRNINNDEIKNVESYKQNLATEKVLKKTNN
;
A
#
# COMPACT_ATOMS: atom_id res chain seq x y z
N SER A 1 11.59 12.90 -16.92
CA SER A 1 11.62 14.37 -16.95
C SER A 1 10.19 14.86 -16.79
N PHE A 2 9.87 15.47 -15.65
CA PHE A 2 8.62 16.19 -15.51
C PHE A 2 8.60 17.35 -16.50
N SER A 3 7.53 17.46 -17.28
CA SER A 3 7.30 18.65 -18.10
C SER A 3 7.19 19.85 -17.15
N LYS A 4 8.14 20.78 -17.22
CA LYS A 4 8.24 21.98 -16.37
C LYS A 4 6.97 22.86 -16.35
N GLY A 5 5.92 22.51 -17.09
CA GLY A 5 4.71 23.32 -17.23
C GLY A 5 3.47 22.83 -16.45
N SER A 6 3.54 21.67 -15.77
CA SER A 6 2.37 21.09 -15.07
C SER A 6 2.38 21.23 -13.55
N GLN A 7 3.50 21.63 -12.95
CA GLN A 7 3.62 21.80 -11.51
C GLN A 7 3.23 23.22 -11.10
N LYS A 8 2.27 23.32 -10.18
CA LYS A 8 1.86 24.62 -9.59
C LYS A 8 2.90 25.16 -8.60
N ILE A 9 3.61 24.27 -7.90
CA ILE A 9 4.66 24.60 -6.94
C ILE A 9 5.94 24.01 -7.52
N THR A 10 6.93 24.87 -7.82
CA THR A 10 8.17 24.47 -8.51
C THR A 10 9.36 24.37 -7.57
N ASP A 11 9.37 25.10 -6.47
CA ASP A 11 10.39 24.99 -5.44
C ASP A 11 10.22 23.71 -4.63
N LEU A 12 11.32 23.01 -4.36
CA LEU A 12 11.29 21.71 -3.68
C LEU A 12 10.93 21.86 -2.20
N TYR A 13 11.40 22.90 -1.53
CA TYR A 13 11.09 23.15 -0.14
C TYR A 13 9.61 23.49 0.02
N ASP A 14 9.08 24.35 -0.83
CA ASP A 14 7.66 24.71 -0.85
C ASP A 14 6.76 23.47 -1.11
N GLN A 15 7.22 22.51 -1.93
CA GLN A 15 6.48 21.26 -2.15
C GLN A 15 6.42 20.41 -0.87
N ILE A 16 7.52 20.32 -0.13
CA ILE A 16 7.58 19.58 1.14
C ILE A 16 6.71 20.27 2.18
N GLU A 17 6.80 21.59 2.32
CA GLU A 17 5.96 22.36 3.24
C GLU A 17 4.47 22.20 2.90
N TYR A 18 4.14 22.27 1.60
CA TYR A 18 2.77 22.05 1.14
C TYR A 18 2.26 20.67 1.53
N PHE A 19 3.08 19.62 1.34
CA PHE A 19 2.73 18.27 1.74
C PHE A 19 2.50 18.18 3.25
N ILE A 20 3.44 18.64 4.06
CA ILE A 20 3.35 18.61 5.52
C ILE A 20 2.07 19.29 6.02
N LYS A 21 1.74 20.45 5.43
CA LYS A 21 0.59 21.27 5.85
C LYS A 21 -0.76 20.71 5.39
N ASN A 22 -0.80 20.10 4.19
CA ASN A 22 -2.06 19.76 3.54
C ASN A 22 -2.36 18.26 3.52
N TYR A 23 -1.36 17.39 3.82
CA TYR A 23 -1.62 15.96 3.91
C TYR A 23 -2.60 15.68 5.06
N PRO A 24 -3.69 14.92 4.82
CA PRO A 24 -4.69 14.65 5.84
C PRO A 24 -4.10 14.14 7.14
N GLN A 25 -4.67 14.57 8.26
CA GLN A 25 -4.26 14.14 9.59
C GLN A 25 -5.46 13.64 10.38
N ASP A 26 -5.36 12.41 10.88
CA ASP A 26 -6.30 11.82 11.82
C ASP A 26 -5.52 11.20 12.97
N LYS A 27 -5.93 11.46 14.22
CA LYS A 27 -5.25 10.97 15.43
C LYS A 27 -5.23 9.44 15.57
N ASN A 28 -6.11 8.74 14.85
CA ASN A 28 -6.24 7.28 14.90
C ASN A 28 -5.61 6.59 13.68
N ILE A 29 -5.05 7.35 12.74
CA ILE A 29 -4.50 6.83 11.50
C ILE A 29 -3.02 7.19 11.41
N LEU A 30 -2.17 6.17 11.28
CA LEU A 30 -0.76 6.35 10.97
C LEU A 30 -0.54 6.17 9.46
N THR A 31 0.25 7.06 8.90
CA THR A 31 0.70 6.96 7.51
C THR A 31 2.09 6.38 7.46
N PHE A 32 2.25 5.28 6.74
CA PHE A 32 3.56 4.71 6.43
C PHE A 32 3.88 4.96 4.96
N GLY A 33 5.11 5.37 4.70
CA GLY A 33 5.55 5.68 3.36
C GLY A 33 6.98 5.25 3.08
N VAL A 34 7.31 5.28 1.81
CA VAL A 34 8.66 5.12 1.29
C VAL A 34 8.92 6.26 0.30
N ALA A 35 10.06 6.91 0.44
CA ALA A 35 10.50 7.95 -0.48
C ALA A 35 11.01 7.31 -1.79
N GLY A 36 10.69 7.95 -2.91
CA GLY A 36 11.02 7.43 -4.22
C GLY A 36 12.27 8.06 -4.85
N ASP A 37 12.48 7.72 -6.11
CA ASP A 37 13.60 8.20 -6.92
C ASP A 37 13.61 9.73 -7.11
N HIS A 38 12.44 10.35 -7.16
CA HIS A 38 12.33 11.81 -7.25
C HIS A 38 12.71 12.50 -5.94
N ASP A 39 12.29 11.95 -4.80
CA ASP A 39 12.67 12.46 -3.47
C ASP A 39 14.17 12.29 -3.23
N PHE A 40 14.75 11.16 -3.66
CA PHE A 40 16.18 10.93 -3.61
C PHE A 40 16.97 11.89 -4.52
N SER A 41 16.38 12.28 -5.64
CA SER A 41 16.96 13.30 -6.52
C SER A 41 16.97 14.69 -5.87
N ALA A 42 15.95 15.03 -5.07
CA ALA A 42 15.91 16.27 -4.29
C ALA A 42 17.00 16.29 -3.22
N LEU A 43 17.21 15.19 -2.49
CA LEU A 43 18.31 15.05 -1.55
C LEU A 43 19.66 15.28 -2.22
N LYS A 44 19.92 14.64 -3.37
CA LYS A 44 21.20 14.77 -4.07
C LYS A 44 21.48 16.15 -4.65
N ARG A 45 20.44 16.85 -5.12
CA ARG A 45 20.60 18.12 -5.85
C ARG A 45 20.47 19.35 -4.97
N ALA A 46 19.66 19.28 -3.95
CA ALA A 46 19.30 20.41 -3.09
C ALA A 46 19.62 20.17 -1.62
N SER A 47 20.19 19.02 -1.27
CA SER A 47 20.43 18.60 0.14
C SER A 47 19.15 18.63 1.00
N LEU A 48 17.98 18.43 0.38
CA LEU A 48 16.69 18.38 1.05
C LEU A 48 16.33 16.93 1.34
N ASP A 49 16.47 16.53 2.61
CA ASP A 49 16.07 15.20 3.05
C ASP A 49 14.58 15.18 3.39
N PHE A 50 13.79 14.69 2.42
CA PHE A 50 12.34 14.56 2.58
C PHE A 50 11.96 13.69 3.78
N ILE A 51 12.70 12.60 4.04
CA ILE A 51 12.44 11.69 5.14
C ILE A 51 12.63 12.40 6.47
N GLU A 52 13.79 13.04 6.66
CA GLU A 52 14.11 13.77 7.87
C GLU A 52 13.09 14.89 8.15
N ILE A 53 12.81 15.69 7.12
CA ILE A 53 11.86 16.81 7.25
C ILE A 53 10.47 16.32 7.62
N CYS A 54 9.93 15.31 6.94
CA CYS A 54 8.60 14.78 7.23
C CYS A 54 8.53 14.18 8.64
N ASN A 55 9.47 13.31 9.00
CA ASN A 55 9.47 12.62 10.30
C ASN A 55 9.64 13.60 11.48
N ASN A 56 10.32 14.73 11.27
CA ASN A 56 10.48 15.76 12.30
C ASN A 56 9.24 16.65 12.47
N HIS A 57 8.43 16.84 11.43
CA HIS A 57 7.27 17.75 11.48
C HIS A 57 5.93 17.02 11.70
N ARG A 58 5.85 15.72 11.39
CA ARG A 58 4.60 14.95 11.41
C ARG A 58 4.80 13.61 12.11
N HIS A 59 4.31 13.50 13.35
CA HIS A 59 4.41 12.25 14.12
C HIS A 59 3.42 11.16 13.67
N ASP A 60 2.43 11.52 12.89
CA ASP A 60 1.46 10.61 12.26
C ASP A 60 1.90 10.08 10.89
N ILE A 61 3.06 10.55 10.39
CA ILE A 61 3.67 10.10 9.12
C ILE A 61 5.04 9.50 9.43
N ILE A 62 5.25 8.28 8.99
CA ILE A 62 6.50 7.53 9.17
C ILE A 62 7.03 7.16 7.78
N ILE A 63 8.06 7.87 7.33
CA ILE A 63 8.76 7.52 6.09
C ILE A 63 9.95 6.63 6.46
N GLY A 64 9.86 5.34 6.09
CA GLY A 64 10.79 4.32 6.56
C GLY A 64 12.13 4.28 5.82
N GLY A 65 12.24 4.90 4.66
CA GLY A 65 13.49 4.94 3.90
C GLY A 65 13.32 5.35 2.44
N TYR A 66 14.43 5.39 1.71
CA TYR A 66 14.45 5.57 0.26
C TYR A 66 14.32 4.21 -0.42
N ASN A 67 13.41 4.11 -1.38
CA ASN A 67 13.12 2.95 -2.22
C ASN A 67 12.52 1.73 -1.51
N ASN A 68 12.78 1.49 -0.24
CA ASN A 68 12.19 0.37 0.49
C ASN A 68 12.00 0.67 1.99
N ALA A 69 10.96 0.09 2.58
CA ALA A 69 10.68 0.11 4.00
C ALA A 69 9.84 -1.11 4.38
N TYR A 70 9.78 -1.43 5.66
CA TYR A 70 8.95 -2.50 6.18
C TYR A 70 8.02 -1.97 7.26
N ILE A 71 6.78 -2.47 7.23
CA ILE A 71 5.81 -2.26 8.31
C ILE A 71 5.68 -3.59 9.03
N ASP A 72 6.15 -3.65 10.27
CA ASP A 72 5.96 -4.82 11.12
C ASP A 72 4.51 -4.88 11.59
N ILE A 73 3.89 -6.02 11.40
CA ILE A 73 2.50 -6.26 11.75
C ILE A 73 2.32 -7.65 12.36
N LYS A 74 2.19 -7.71 13.68
CA LYS A 74 2.19 -8.96 14.47
C LYS A 74 3.45 -9.78 14.19
N ASN A 75 3.32 -11.02 13.68
CA ASN A 75 4.46 -11.90 13.37
C ASN A 75 4.92 -11.80 11.89
N ASP A 76 4.32 -10.89 11.14
CA ASP A 76 4.62 -10.67 9.72
C ASP A 76 5.05 -9.24 9.44
N LYS A 77 5.37 -8.96 8.22
CA LYS A 77 5.69 -7.62 7.72
C LYS A 77 5.05 -7.35 6.36
N ILE A 78 4.74 -6.09 6.11
CA ILE A 78 4.39 -5.59 4.78
C ILE A 78 5.61 -4.86 4.23
N HIS A 79 6.04 -5.21 3.03
CA HIS A 79 7.16 -4.54 2.37
C HIS A 79 6.64 -3.42 1.49
N LEU A 80 7.07 -2.19 1.75
CA LEU A 80 6.87 -1.03 0.88
C LEU A 80 8.07 -0.91 -0.05
N PHE A 81 7.81 -0.81 -1.34
CA PHE A 81 8.86 -0.73 -2.34
C PHE A 81 8.53 0.29 -3.44
N HIS A 82 9.44 1.19 -3.77
CA HIS A 82 9.16 2.23 -4.78
C HIS A 82 9.60 1.84 -6.18
N TYR A 83 10.71 1.13 -6.34
CA TYR A 83 11.33 0.90 -7.64
C TYR A 83 11.23 -0.55 -8.09
N ILE A 84 10.79 -0.76 -9.34
CA ILE A 84 10.74 -2.08 -9.98
C ILE A 84 11.82 -2.13 -11.05
N LEU A 85 12.98 -2.68 -10.73
CA LEU A 85 14.04 -2.95 -11.69
C LEU A 85 13.63 -4.11 -12.62
N GLY A 86 13.75 -3.90 -13.93
CA GLY A 86 13.65 -4.96 -14.93
C GLY A 86 12.30 -5.68 -15.04
N GLY A 87 11.24 -5.16 -14.44
CA GLY A 87 9.92 -5.80 -14.46
C GLY A 87 9.75 -6.98 -13.51
N GLU A 88 10.77 -7.38 -12.78
CA GLU A 88 10.68 -8.37 -11.71
C GLU A 88 10.52 -7.67 -10.36
N MET A 89 9.43 -8.00 -9.66
CA MET A 89 9.32 -7.66 -8.26
C MET A 89 10.25 -8.59 -7.46
N TYR A 90 11.08 -8.00 -6.59
CA TYR A 90 11.98 -8.78 -5.76
C TYR A 90 11.22 -9.82 -4.91
N SER A 91 11.78 -11.02 -4.81
CA SER A 91 11.33 -11.98 -3.83
C SER A 91 11.80 -11.50 -2.45
N THR A 92 10.86 -11.17 -1.60
CA THR A 92 11.11 -10.93 -0.18
C THR A 92 10.32 -11.97 0.60
N GLU A 93 10.67 -12.17 1.87
CA GLU A 93 9.92 -13.05 2.76
C GLU A 93 8.58 -12.43 3.21
N ALA A 94 8.32 -11.18 2.85
CA ALA A 94 7.07 -10.50 3.20
C ALA A 94 5.89 -11.10 2.45
N PRO A 95 4.78 -11.45 3.14
CA PRO A 95 3.58 -11.99 2.51
C PRO A 95 2.85 -10.97 1.62
N ILE A 96 3.03 -9.68 1.89
CA ILE A 96 2.48 -8.59 1.08
C ILE A 96 3.60 -7.61 0.72
N ILE A 97 3.67 -7.27 -0.56
CA ILE A 97 4.61 -6.28 -1.11
C ILE A 97 3.80 -5.23 -1.84
N LEU A 98 3.89 -3.98 -1.39
CA LEU A 98 3.27 -2.81 -2.02
C LEU A 98 4.33 -2.08 -2.84
N CYS A 99 4.11 -1.96 -4.15
CA CYS A 99 5.07 -1.37 -5.08
C CYS A 99 4.55 -0.07 -5.68
N GLY A 100 5.29 1.01 -5.50
CA GLY A 100 5.07 2.29 -6.19
C GLY A 100 5.70 2.35 -7.59
N HIS A 101 5.92 3.55 -8.10
CA HIS A 101 6.64 3.94 -9.32
C HIS A 101 5.87 3.80 -10.65
N LYS A 102 5.21 2.68 -10.92
CA LYS A 102 4.54 2.47 -12.23
C LYS A 102 3.21 3.16 -12.39
N HIS A 103 2.62 3.65 -11.31
CA HIS A 103 1.34 4.35 -11.30
C HIS A 103 0.16 3.52 -11.88
N LYS A 104 0.28 2.19 -11.89
CA LYS A 104 -0.74 1.27 -12.42
C LYS A 104 -1.07 0.21 -11.40
N TYR A 105 -2.36 -0.04 -11.19
CA TYR A 105 -2.80 -1.16 -10.38
C TYR A 105 -2.53 -2.48 -11.10
N LEU A 106 -1.82 -3.36 -10.42
CA LEU A 106 -1.58 -4.73 -10.85
C LEU A 106 -1.34 -5.61 -9.62
N THR A 107 -1.88 -6.80 -9.63
CA THR A 107 -1.62 -7.82 -8.59
C THR A 107 -0.98 -9.07 -9.19
N LYS A 108 -0.08 -9.68 -8.45
CA LYS A 108 0.56 -10.94 -8.83
C LYS A 108 0.92 -11.74 -7.58
N MET A 109 0.60 -13.03 -7.59
CA MET A 109 1.16 -13.97 -6.63
C MET A 109 2.53 -14.46 -7.13
N LYS A 110 3.55 -14.39 -6.28
CA LYS A 110 4.88 -14.96 -6.52
C LYS A 110 5.28 -15.77 -5.28
N GLY A 111 5.22 -17.10 -5.41
CA GLY A 111 5.30 -17.96 -4.23
C GLY A 111 4.20 -17.62 -3.23
N ASN A 112 4.57 -17.34 -2.00
CA ASN A 112 3.67 -17.00 -0.91
C ASN A 112 3.48 -15.47 -0.72
N SER A 113 4.01 -14.66 -1.61
CA SER A 113 3.91 -13.20 -1.54
C SER A 113 2.89 -12.67 -2.54
N LEU A 114 1.97 -11.86 -2.04
CA LEU A 114 1.07 -11.04 -2.85
C LEU A 114 1.77 -9.73 -3.18
N GLN A 115 2.07 -9.53 -4.44
CA GLN A 115 2.70 -8.32 -4.95
C GLN A 115 1.61 -7.42 -5.54
N ILE A 116 1.58 -6.17 -5.09
CA ILE A 116 0.57 -5.18 -5.46
C ILE A 116 1.29 -3.95 -6.01
N ALA A 117 1.19 -3.69 -7.30
CA ALA A 117 1.59 -2.41 -7.85
C ALA A 117 0.49 -1.38 -7.56
N LEU A 118 0.88 -0.27 -6.95
CA LEU A 118 -0.04 0.77 -6.51
C LEU A 118 -0.41 1.70 -7.67
N PRO A 119 -1.69 2.09 -7.76
CA PRO A 119 -2.12 3.14 -8.66
C PRO A 119 -1.59 4.51 -8.20
N THR A 120 -1.95 5.56 -8.90
CA THR A 120 -1.60 6.94 -8.55
C THR A 120 -2.84 7.74 -8.16
N LEU A 121 -2.70 8.63 -7.19
CA LEU A 121 -3.70 9.64 -6.85
C LEU A 121 -3.65 10.88 -7.76
N SER A 122 -2.63 10.97 -8.61
CA SER A 122 -2.47 12.09 -9.55
C SER A 122 -2.98 11.74 -10.94
N ASN A 123 -3.52 12.73 -11.65
CA ASN A 123 -3.95 12.59 -13.04
C ASN A 123 -2.72 12.63 -13.97
N VAL A 124 -1.96 11.53 -14.01
CA VAL A 124 -0.77 11.39 -14.83
C VAL A 124 -1.11 10.50 -16.03
N ASN A 125 -0.70 10.91 -17.24
CA ASN A 125 -0.86 10.13 -18.46
C ASN A 125 -2.29 9.66 -18.74
N GLN A 126 -3.29 10.50 -18.48
CA GLN A 126 -4.71 10.19 -18.67
C GLN A 126 -5.24 9.02 -17.82
N GLN A 127 -4.50 8.62 -16.80
CA GLN A 127 -4.98 7.62 -15.85
C GLN A 127 -5.88 8.30 -14.82
N MET A 128 -7.00 7.66 -14.52
CA MET A 128 -7.88 8.15 -13.45
C MET A 128 -7.20 7.97 -12.09
N PRO A 129 -7.23 9.01 -11.25
CA PRO A 129 -6.74 8.89 -9.87
C PRO A 129 -7.44 7.75 -9.15
N SER A 130 -6.68 6.91 -8.47
CA SER A 130 -7.26 5.79 -7.74
C SER A 130 -6.41 5.39 -6.54
N ALA A 131 -7.02 4.70 -5.59
CA ALA A 131 -6.38 4.15 -4.40
C ALA A 131 -6.82 2.70 -4.15
N LEU A 132 -6.18 2.05 -3.21
CA LEU A 132 -6.54 0.71 -2.77
C LEU A 132 -6.91 0.75 -1.30
N GLU A 133 -7.97 0.03 -0.94
CA GLU A 133 -8.25 -0.41 0.42
C GLU A 133 -7.79 -1.87 0.52
N LEU A 134 -7.01 -2.18 1.54
CA LEU A 134 -6.45 -3.50 1.76
C LEU A 134 -6.88 -4.00 3.14
N ASP A 135 -7.82 -4.93 3.17
CA ASP A 135 -8.25 -5.63 4.37
C ASP A 135 -7.42 -6.89 4.57
N VAL A 136 -6.75 -7.00 5.71
CA VAL A 136 -5.83 -8.11 6.02
C VAL A 136 -6.36 -8.91 7.19
N SER A 137 -6.51 -10.22 7.01
CA SER A 137 -6.88 -11.15 8.07
C SER A 137 -5.65 -11.88 8.60
N PHE A 138 -5.71 -12.29 9.87
CA PHE A 138 -4.61 -12.95 10.56
C PHE A 138 -5.03 -14.31 11.11
N SER A 139 -4.11 -15.27 11.07
CA SER A 139 -4.18 -16.53 11.78
C SER A 139 -2.91 -16.72 12.60
N LYS A 140 -3.04 -16.92 13.92
CA LYS A 140 -1.91 -17.06 14.86
C LYS A 140 -0.84 -15.95 14.75
N GLY A 141 -1.28 -14.73 14.42
CA GLY A 141 -0.39 -13.58 14.26
C GLY A 141 0.25 -13.44 12.87
N TYR A 142 0.03 -14.39 11.96
CA TYR A 142 0.50 -14.31 10.57
C TYR A 142 -0.61 -13.87 9.63
N ILE A 143 -0.28 -13.15 8.58
CA ILE A 143 -1.24 -12.74 7.55
C ILE A 143 -1.73 -13.99 6.82
N SER A 144 -3.05 -14.22 6.89
CA SER A 144 -3.70 -15.39 6.32
C SER A 144 -4.41 -15.12 5.01
N SER A 145 -5.00 -13.95 4.85
CA SER A 145 -5.66 -13.54 3.62
C SER A 145 -5.66 -12.04 3.47
N ALA A 146 -5.87 -11.57 2.26
CA ALA A 146 -6.04 -10.17 1.94
C ALA A 146 -7.22 -9.98 0.98
N VAL A 147 -7.99 -8.93 1.19
CA VAL A 147 -9.02 -8.44 0.27
C VAL A 147 -8.59 -7.06 -0.21
N ILE A 148 -8.53 -6.88 -1.51
CA ILE A 148 -8.18 -5.61 -2.13
C ILE A 148 -9.43 -5.03 -2.77
N LYS A 149 -9.78 -3.80 -2.40
CA LYS A 149 -10.77 -3.00 -3.10
C LYS A 149 -10.05 -1.88 -3.84
N HIS A 150 -10.25 -1.80 -5.14
CA HIS A 150 -9.69 -0.76 -5.98
C HIS A 150 -10.71 0.36 -6.14
N LEU A 151 -10.38 1.54 -5.59
CA LEU A 151 -11.24 2.71 -5.55
C LEU A 151 -10.81 3.70 -6.62
N TYR A 152 -11.71 4.04 -7.54
CA TYR A 152 -11.49 5.06 -8.56
C TYR A 152 -12.12 6.38 -8.14
N PHE A 153 -11.39 7.47 -8.34
CA PHE A 153 -11.86 8.82 -8.08
C PHE A 153 -12.19 9.51 -9.40
N GLY A 154 -13.47 9.45 -9.78
CA GLY A 154 -13.99 10.08 -10.99
C GLY A 154 -14.84 11.31 -10.71
N THR A 155 -15.41 11.89 -11.77
CA THR A 155 -16.27 13.08 -11.66
C THR A 155 -17.65 12.76 -11.11
N GLN A 156 -18.11 11.51 -11.10
CA GLN A 156 -19.47 11.16 -10.68
C GLN A 156 -19.63 9.92 -9.81
N ASP A 157 -18.79 8.87 -9.91
CA ASP A 157 -19.00 7.65 -9.13
C ASP A 157 -17.71 6.89 -8.83
N PHE A 158 -17.70 6.18 -7.70
CA PHE A 158 -16.65 5.22 -7.35
C PHE A 158 -16.93 3.90 -8.06
N VAL A 159 -16.03 3.48 -8.95
CA VAL A 159 -16.05 2.11 -9.46
C VAL A 159 -15.25 1.26 -8.48
N LEU A 160 -15.91 0.30 -7.84
CA LEU A 160 -15.27 -0.62 -6.92
C LEU A 160 -15.04 -1.97 -7.60
N SER A 161 -13.79 -2.39 -7.71
CA SER A 161 -13.44 -3.78 -7.98
C SER A 161 -12.86 -4.41 -6.72
N GLU A 162 -13.22 -5.65 -6.43
CA GLU A 162 -12.77 -6.41 -5.26
C GLU A 162 -12.09 -7.70 -5.69
N SER A 163 -10.96 -8.02 -5.06
CA SER A 163 -10.21 -9.26 -5.26
C SER A 163 -9.75 -9.83 -3.92
N SER A 164 -9.84 -11.13 -3.73
CA SER A 164 -9.44 -11.81 -2.50
C SER A 164 -8.29 -12.80 -2.75
N PHE A 165 -7.37 -12.89 -1.79
CA PHE A 165 -6.17 -13.71 -1.87
C PHE A 165 -5.99 -14.53 -0.60
N ASP A 166 -5.69 -15.81 -0.75
CA ASP A 166 -5.29 -16.70 0.34
C ASP A 166 -3.75 -16.73 0.40
N LEU A 167 -3.19 -16.31 1.52
CA LEU A 167 -1.74 -16.16 1.72
C LEU A 167 -1.14 -17.25 2.62
N LEU A 168 -1.97 -18.16 3.13
CA LEU A 168 -1.49 -19.33 3.87
C LEU A 168 -1.14 -20.51 2.97
N LYS A 169 -1.68 -20.57 1.76
CA LYS A 169 -1.50 -21.66 0.82
C LYS A 169 -0.02 -21.76 0.40
N GLY A 170 0.70 -22.74 0.97
CA GLY A 170 2.14 -22.97 0.69
C GLY A 170 3.10 -22.47 1.79
N ARG A 171 2.62 -21.85 2.86
CA ARG A 171 3.42 -21.70 4.09
C ARG A 171 3.43 -23.05 4.82
N ASN A 172 4.60 -23.47 5.34
CA ASN A 172 4.73 -24.63 6.24
C ASN A 172 4.12 -24.32 7.62
N ILE A 173 2.81 -24.04 7.64
CA ILE A 173 2.04 -23.87 8.86
C ILE A 173 1.47 -25.25 9.19
N ASN A 174 1.65 -25.73 10.41
CA ASN A 174 1.15 -27.04 10.84
C ASN A 174 -0.34 -27.21 10.45
N ASN A 175 -0.71 -28.41 9.99
CA ASN A 175 -2.06 -28.70 9.46
C ASN A 175 -3.21 -28.33 10.40
N ASP A 176 -2.99 -28.23 11.71
CA ASP A 176 -3.97 -27.77 12.68
C ASP A 176 -4.32 -26.27 12.52
N GLU A 177 -3.46 -25.50 11.89
CA GLU A 177 -3.66 -24.07 11.63
C GLU A 177 -4.60 -23.85 10.43
N ILE A 178 -4.57 -24.72 9.43
CA ILE A 178 -5.40 -24.65 8.22
C ILE A 178 -6.86 -24.93 8.56
N LYS A 179 -7.13 -25.92 9.43
CA LYS A 179 -8.50 -26.27 9.86
C LYS A 179 -9.22 -25.12 10.57
N ASN A 180 -8.50 -24.31 11.35
CA ASN A 180 -9.07 -23.15 12.02
C ASN A 180 -9.45 -22.01 11.06
N VAL A 181 -8.72 -21.85 9.95
CA VAL A 181 -9.06 -20.82 8.93
C VAL A 181 -10.30 -21.21 8.13
N GLU A 182 -10.46 -22.49 7.80
CA GLU A 182 -11.64 -22.98 7.10
C GLU A 182 -12.90 -22.85 7.96
N SER A 183 -12.81 -23.15 9.26
CA SER A 183 -13.92 -22.94 10.19
C SER A 183 -14.29 -21.47 10.35
N TYR A 184 -13.31 -20.58 10.35
CA TYR A 184 -13.55 -19.12 10.42
C TYR A 184 -14.19 -18.58 9.13
N LYS A 185 -13.78 -19.06 7.95
CA LYS A 185 -14.42 -18.73 6.66
C LYS A 185 -15.87 -19.20 6.59
N GLN A 186 -16.17 -20.39 7.10
CA GLN A 186 -17.55 -20.90 7.20
C GLN A 186 -18.41 -20.05 8.12
N ASN A 187 -17.90 -19.62 9.27
CA ASN A 187 -18.61 -18.74 10.20
C ASN A 187 -18.91 -17.35 9.61
N LEU A 188 -17.92 -16.74 8.91
CA LEU A 188 -18.11 -15.47 8.21
C LEU A 188 -19.15 -15.56 7.08
N ALA A 189 -19.17 -16.65 6.33
CA ALA A 189 -20.18 -16.90 5.29
C ALA A 189 -21.58 -17.03 5.91
N THR A 190 -21.70 -17.71 7.05
CA THR A 190 -22.95 -17.90 7.79
C THR A 190 -23.47 -16.57 8.36
N GLU A 191 -22.59 -15.72 8.93
CA GLU A 191 -22.98 -14.39 9.41
C GLU A 191 -23.45 -13.46 8.29
N LYS A 192 -22.81 -13.51 7.11
CA LYS A 192 -23.25 -12.72 5.93
C LYS A 192 -24.62 -13.17 5.40
N VAL A 193 -24.93 -14.46 5.48
CA VAL A 193 -26.25 -15.01 5.11
C VAL A 193 -27.32 -14.56 6.11
N LEU A 194 -27.03 -14.65 7.41
CA LEU A 194 -27.98 -14.24 8.46
C LEU A 194 -28.29 -12.73 8.43
N LYS A 195 -27.33 -11.89 8.09
CA LYS A 195 -27.56 -10.44 7.90
C LYS A 195 -28.38 -10.08 6.66
N LYS A 196 -28.41 -10.95 5.64
CA LYS A 196 -29.25 -10.76 4.44
C LYS A 196 -30.68 -11.24 4.60
N THR A 197 -30.96 -12.13 5.55
CA THR A 197 -32.30 -12.66 5.82
C THR A 197 -33.10 -11.85 6.86
N ASN A 198 -32.47 -10.88 7.52
CA ASN A 198 -33.10 -10.02 8.53
C ASN A 198 -33.28 -8.56 8.06
N ASN A 199 -33.18 -8.29 6.77
CA ASN A 199 -33.57 -7.07 6.06
C ASN A 199 -34.65 -7.47 5.00
#